data_5a9b417eece7f14cbb45e60b71db4759
#
_entry.id   5a9b417eece7f14cbb45e60b71db4759
#
_cell.length_a   1.000
_cell.length_b   1.000
_cell.length_c   1.000
_cell.angle_alpha   90.00
_cell.angle_beta   90.00
_cell.angle_gamma   90.00
#
_symmetry.space_group_name_H-M   'P 1'
#
loop_
_entity.id
_entity.type
_entity.pdbx_description
1 polymer ?
#
loop_
_entity_poly.entity_id
_entity_poly.type
_entity_poly.pdbx_seq_one_letter_code
_entity_poly.pdbx_strand_id
1 'polypeptide(L)'
;MIAVVDYRAGNLTSVKKALDHLRADAIVTGDPEVVAQADKIILPGVGHFSSTAILEQSGLRTAILHRINHGVLFLGVCVGMQWMFECSAEAPGIPGLGLFPGACGRFTKSVKSPHVGWNSLTCHDESRLLRGIRSGSFVYFTHSYSAPVVKQTVARCEYGGEFSAAVEQDNLFGVQFHPEKSGALGLKLLENFCCLSC
;
A
#
# COMPACT_ATOMS: atom_id res chain seq x y z
N MET A 1 14.98 -8.47 -8.36
CA MET A 1 14.69 -8.74 -6.92
C MET A 1 13.67 -7.72 -6.39
N ILE A 2 12.66 -8.15 -5.62
CA ILE A 2 11.68 -7.31 -4.93
C ILE A 2 12.07 -7.21 -3.45
N ALA A 3 12.25 -6.01 -2.90
CA ALA A 3 12.43 -5.82 -1.47
C ALA A 3 11.06 -5.64 -0.79
N VAL A 4 10.72 -6.56 0.12
CA VAL A 4 9.59 -6.43 1.04
C VAL A 4 10.13 -5.82 2.33
N VAL A 5 9.77 -4.56 2.59
CA VAL A 5 10.39 -3.78 3.67
C VAL A 5 9.88 -4.22 5.03
N ASP A 6 10.80 -4.63 5.91
CA ASP A 6 10.55 -4.92 7.31
C ASP A 6 10.95 -3.72 8.18
N TYR A 7 9.97 -3.01 8.68
CA TYR A 7 10.15 -1.95 9.67
C TYR A 7 9.46 -2.29 11.00
N ARG A 8 9.39 -3.61 11.32
CA ARG A 8 8.76 -4.17 12.52
C ARG A 8 7.23 -3.95 12.59
N ALA A 9 6.62 -3.63 11.45
CA ALA A 9 5.17 -3.52 11.30
C ALA A 9 4.78 -4.08 9.93
N GLY A 10 3.82 -4.99 9.88
CA GLY A 10 3.36 -5.58 8.63
C GLY A 10 3.11 -7.08 8.73
N ASN A 11 2.26 -7.58 7.83
CA ASN A 11 2.01 -9.01 7.68
C ASN A 11 3.02 -9.62 6.68
N LEU A 12 4.32 -9.50 7.01
CA LEU A 12 5.43 -9.88 6.15
C LEU A 12 5.35 -11.32 5.68
N THR A 13 5.02 -12.24 6.59
CA THR A 13 4.92 -13.69 6.28
C THR A 13 3.87 -13.97 5.20
N SER A 14 2.70 -13.34 5.28
CA SER A 14 1.62 -13.56 4.30
C SER A 14 1.95 -12.92 2.95
N VAL A 15 2.55 -11.73 2.96
CA VAL A 15 3.01 -11.08 1.71
C VAL A 15 4.11 -11.93 1.05
N LYS A 16 5.11 -12.39 1.83
CA LYS A 16 6.18 -13.26 1.30
C LYS A 16 5.63 -14.56 0.72
N LYS A 17 4.70 -15.23 1.42
CA LYS A 17 4.04 -16.45 0.92
C LYS A 17 3.28 -16.21 -0.38
N ALA A 18 2.60 -15.07 -0.52
CA ALA A 18 1.91 -14.72 -1.77
C ALA A 18 2.89 -14.51 -2.93
N LEU A 19 4.02 -13.83 -2.66
CA LEU A 19 5.09 -13.64 -3.66
C LEU A 19 5.78 -14.96 -4.02
N ASP A 20 6.02 -15.85 -3.06
CA ASP A 20 6.57 -17.20 -3.29
C ASP A 20 5.64 -18.04 -4.17
N HIS A 21 4.32 -17.97 -3.92
CA HIS A 21 3.33 -18.63 -4.76
C HIS A 21 3.38 -18.15 -6.21
N LEU A 22 3.65 -16.86 -6.42
CA LEU A 22 3.87 -16.25 -7.73
C LEU A 22 5.28 -16.50 -8.29
N ARG A 23 6.15 -17.20 -7.56
CA ARG A 23 7.56 -17.43 -7.90
C ARG A 23 8.34 -16.14 -8.15
N ALA A 24 7.95 -15.07 -7.47
CA ALA A 24 8.64 -13.79 -7.56
C ALA A 24 9.95 -13.84 -6.75
N ASP A 25 11.02 -13.31 -7.34
CA ASP A 25 12.30 -13.12 -6.63
C ASP A 25 12.15 -11.98 -5.61
N ALA A 26 11.82 -12.33 -4.35
CA ALA A 26 11.52 -11.40 -3.30
C ALA A 26 12.24 -11.72 -1.99
N ILE A 27 12.77 -10.71 -1.34
CA ILE A 27 13.43 -10.78 -0.03
C ILE A 27 12.71 -9.89 0.99
N VAL A 28 12.56 -10.37 2.22
CA VAL A 28 12.13 -9.55 3.36
C VAL A 28 13.37 -8.95 4.00
N THR A 29 13.42 -7.63 4.12
CA THR A 29 14.61 -6.93 4.63
C THR A 29 14.25 -5.64 5.36
N GLY A 30 14.95 -5.37 6.48
CA GLY A 30 14.97 -4.09 7.17
C GLY A 30 16.28 -3.32 6.91
N ASP A 31 17.13 -3.80 6.00
CA ASP A 31 18.41 -3.18 5.67
C ASP A 31 18.25 -2.15 4.54
N PRO A 32 18.52 -0.85 4.80
CA PRO A 32 18.46 0.20 3.79
C PRO A 32 19.36 -0.04 2.58
N GLU A 33 20.52 -0.71 2.74
CA GLU A 33 21.44 -0.97 1.65
C GLU A 33 20.87 -2.01 0.68
N VAL A 34 20.17 -3.03 1.21
CA VAL A 34 19.46 -4.02 0.38
C VAL A 34 18.28 -3.38 -0.35
N VAL A 35 17.53 -2.50 0.33
CA VAL A 35 16.43 -1.72 -0.29
C VAL A 35 16.97 -0.81 -1.40
N ALA A 36 18.14 -0.20 -1.21
CA ALA A 36 18.78 0.66 -2.20
C ALA A 36 19.21 -0.08 -3.49
N GLN A 37 19.24 -1.41 -3.49
CA GLN A 37 19.60 -2.23 -4.64
C GLN A 37 18.39 -2.94 -5.28
N ALA A 38 17.18 -2.78 -4.70
CA ALA A 38 16.00 -3.46 -5.18
C ALA A 38 15.51 -2.93 -6.53
N ASP A 39 14.98 -3.82 -7.39
CA ASP A 39 14.32 -3.44 -8.65
C ASP A 39 12.88 -3.01 -8.43
N LYS A 40 12.25 -3.48 -7.35
CA LYS A 40 10.91 -3.11 -6.90
C LYS A 40 10.85 -3.12 -5.39
N ILE A 41 9.98 -2.30 -4.82
CA ILE A 41 9.81 -2.19 -3.38
C ILE A 41 8.33 -2.41 -3.03
N ILE A 42 8.06 -3.28 -2.06
CA ILE A 42 6.75 -3.41 -1.40
C ILE A 42 6.92 -2.97 0.04
N LEU A 43 6.11 -2.03 0.49
CA LEU A 43 6.01 -1.59 1.89
C LEU A 43 4.68 -2.06 2.47
N PRO A 44 4.62 -3.26 3.09
CA PRO A 44 3.44 -3.67 3.83
C PRO A 44 3.35 -2.88 5.12
N GLY A 45 2.14 -2.63 5.61
CA GLY A 45 1.94 -2.00 6.91
C GLY A 45 0.68 -2.48 7.58
N VAL A 46 0.77 -2.87 8.84
CA VAL A 46 -0.39 -3.15 9.71
C VAL A 46 -0.20 -2.46 11.06
N GLY A 47 -1.30 -2.16 11.74
CA GLY A 47 -1.28 -1.51 13.04
C GLY A 47 -1.37 0.01 12.94
N HIS A 48 -0.67 0.70 13.81
CA HIS A 48 -0.80 2.14 14.00
C HIS A 48 0.16 2.93 13.09
N PHE A 49 -0.30 4.05 12.53
CA PHE A 49 0.53 4.90 11.65
C PHE A 49 1.85 5.34 12.27
N SER A 50 1.90 5.49 13.60
CA SER A 50 3.15 5.89 14.29
C SER A 50 4.31 4.92 14.09
N SER A 51 4.05 3.66 13.70
CA SER A 51 5.12 2.72 13.40
C SER A 51 5.98 3.15 12.19
N THR A 52 5.44 4.01 11.31
CA THR A 52 6.20 4.55 10.17
C THR A 52 7.38 5.43 10.59
N ALA A 53 7.41 5.93 11.85
CA ALA A 53 8.56 6.64 12.38
C ALA A 53 9.86 5.81 12.37
N ILE A 54 9.72 4.46 12.43
CA ILE A 54 10.86 3.54 12.33
C ILE A 54 11.55 3.66 10.97
N LEU A 55 10.79 3.93 9.90
CA LEU A 55 11.35 4.11 8.55
C LEU A 55 12.34 5.28 8.49
N GLU A 56 12.06 6.36 9.22
CA GLU A 56 13.00 7.50 9.36
C GLU A 56 14.22 7.11 10.19
N GLN A 57 13.99 6.53 11.36
CA GLN A 57 15.05 6.20 12.34
C GLN A 57 16.04 5.16 11.82
N SER A 58 15.60 4.25 10.94
CA SER A 58 16.42 3.18 10.36
C SER A 58 17.12 3.57 9.06
N GLY A 59 16.85 4.76 8.50
CA GLY A 59 17.36 5.15 7.18
C GLY A 59 16.59 4.55 5.99
N LEU A 60 15.58 3.71 6.25
CA LEU A 60 14.75 3.09 5.20
C LEU A 60 14.01 4.14 4.37
N ARG A 61 13.52 5.23 5.00
CA ARG A 61 12.87 6.32 4.28
C ARG A 61 13.77 6.90 3.20
N THR A 62 15.02 7.17 3.52
CA THR A 62 16.00 7.73 2.56
C THR A 62 16.26 6.76 1.42
N ALA A 63 16.47 5.46 1.70
CA ALA A 63 16.67 4.45 0.69
C ALA A 63 15.46 4.30 -0.24
N ILE A 64 14.24 4.25 0.32
CA ILE A 64 13.00 4.15 -0.45
C ILE A 64 12.82 5.37 -1.36
N LEU A 65 12.94 6.60 -0.82
CA LEU A 65 12.81 7.82 -1.60
C LEU A 65 13.85 7.91 -2.72
N HIS A 66 15.09 7.54 -2.44
CA HIS A 66 16.14 7.49 -3.45
C HIS A 66 15.73 6.57 -4.60
N ARG A 67 15.22 5.37 -4.31
CA ARG A 67 14.79 4.41 -5.36
C ARG A 67 13.56 4.91 -6.12
N ILE A 68 12.58 5.46 -5.45
CA ILE A 68 11.38 6.07 -6.07
C ILE A 68 11.81 7.14 -7.08
N ASN A 69 12.73 8.04 -6.68
CA ASN A 69 13.21 9.13 -7.55
C ASN A 69 14.01 8.63 -8.76
N HIS A 70 14.49 7.38 -8.73
CA HIS A 70 15.14 6.71 -9.85
C HIS A 70 14.18 5.78 -10.65
N GLY A 71 12.88 5.96 -10.48
CA GLY A 71 11.86 5.24 -11.26
C GLY A 71 11.55 3.82 -10.80
N VAL A 72 12.12 3.37 -9.67
CA VAL A 72 11.83 2.04 -9.13
C VAL A 72 10.38 1.95 -8.69
N LEU A 73 9.69 0.87 -9.09
CA LEU A 73 8.30 0.64 -8.77
C LEU A 73 8.12 0.42 -7.26
N PHE A 74 7.23 1.20 -6.66
CA PHE A 74 6.92 1.17 -5.23
C PHE A 74 5.44 0.82 -5.02
N LEU A 75 5.15 -0.17 -4.16
CA LEU A 75 3.81 -0.54 -3.74
C LEU A 75 3.66 -0.40 -2.22
N GLY A 76 2.84 0.56 -1.78
CA GLY A 76 2.39 0.68 -0.40
C GLY A 76 1.13 -0.13 -0.15
N VAL A 77 1.10 -0.95 0.94
CA VAL A 77 -0.08 -1.75 1.33
C VAL A 77 -0.59 -1.29 2.69
N CYS A 78 -1.86 -0.93 2.78
CA CYS A 78 -2.57 -0.46 3.96
C CYS A 78 -1.86 0.74 4.61
N VAL A 79 -1.23 0.62 5.78
CA VAL A 79 -0.44 1.72 6.39
C VAL A 79 0.70 2.16 5.46
N GLY A 80 1.28 1.25 4.67
CA GLY A 80 2.29 1.59 3.66
C GLY A 80 1.74 2.51 2.57
N MET A 81 0.48 2.33 2.15
CA MET A 81 -0.20 3.27 1.25
C MET A 81 -0.48 4.61 1.96
N GLN A 82 -0.98 4.58 3.19
CA GLN A 82 -1.27 5.80 3.94
C GLN A 82 -0.02 6.66 4.14
N TRP A 83 1.14 6.04 4.31
CA TRP A 83 2.42 6.74 4.43
C TRP A 83 2.83 7.50 3.16
N MET A 84 2.28 7.15 1.99
CA MET A 84 2.52 7.91 0.75
C MET A 84 1.84 9.28 0.75
N PHE A 85 0.84 9.50 1.60
CA PHE A 85 0.14 10.78 1.76
C PHE A 85 0.92 11.73 2.69
N GLU A 86 0.42 12.94 2.90
CA GLU A 86 1.10 13.97 3.71
C GLU A 86 1.20 13.59 5.18
N CYS A 87 0.12 13.04 5.76
CA CYS A 87 0.05 12.64 7.17
C CYS A 87 -1.18 11.76 7.44
N SER A 88 -1.33 11.35 8.71
CA SER A 88 -2.52 10.66 9.19
C SER A 88 -3.01 11.26 10.50
N ALA A 89 -4.32 11.46 10.62
CA ALA A 89 -4.96 11.86 11.88
C ALA A 89 -4.78 10.81 13.00
N GLU A 90 -4.32 9.61 12.68
CA GLU A 90 -3.97 8.59 13.67
C GLU A 90 -2.71 8.94 14.47
N ALA A 91 -1.76 9.65 13.85
CA ALA A 91 -0.51 10.11 14.48
C ALA A 91 -0.10 11.48 13.90
N PRO A 92 -0.75 12.58 14.34
CA PRO A 92 -0.58 13.91 13.73
C PRO A 92 0.85 14.46 13.75
N GLY A 93 1.69 13.97 14.67
CA GLY A 93 3.10 14.39 14.78
C GLY A 93 4.07 13.63 13.85
N ILE A 94 3.58 12.67 13.05
CA ILE A 94 4.42 11.85 12.18
C ILE A 94 4.05 12.14 10.73
N PRO A 95 5.00 12.70 9.93
CA PRO A 95 4.75 12.97 8.53
C PRO A 95 4.74 11.69 7.71
N GLY A 96 3.95 11.69 6.63
CA GLY A 96 4.10 10.74 5.54
C GLY A 96 5.18 11.17 4.55
N LEU A 97 5.14 10.60 3.35
CA LEU A 97 6.06 10.96 2.26
C LEU A 97 5.61 12.21 1.49
N GLY A 98 4.31 12.58 1.54
CA GLY A 98 3.77 13.69 0.76
C GLY A 98 3.80 13.46 -0.76
N LEU A 99 3.81 12.21 -1.21
CA LEU A 99 3.77 11.86 -2.63
C LEU A 99 2.38 12.08 -3.23
N PHE A 100 1.35 11.93 -2.39
CA PHE A 100 -0.04 12.27 -2.72
C PHE A 100 -0.58 13.30 -1.74
N PRO A 101 -1.43 14.23 -2.21
CA PRO A 101 -1.96 15.30 -1.34
C PRO A 101 -2.99 14.78 -0.36
N GLY A 102 -3.07 15.44 0.80
CA GLY A 102 -4.10 15.25 1.81
C GLY A 102 -3.69 14.32 2.95
N ALA A 103 -4.52 14.34 4.00
CA ALA A 103 -4.31 13.58 5.22
C ALA A 103 -5.25 12.38 5.30
N CYS A 104 -4.74 11.25 5.79
CA CYS A 104 -5.58 10.09 6.09
C CYS A 104 -6.48 10.40 7.29
N GLY A 105 -7.80 10.29 7.10
CA GLY A 105 -8.82 10.60 8.09
C GLY A 105 -9.40 9.35 8.76
N ARG A 106 -9.94 9.52 9.98
CA ARG A 106 -10.69 8.47 10.66
C ARG A 106 -12.11 8.37 10.09
N PHE A 107 -12.63 7.15 10.02
CA PHE A 107 -14.04 6.96 9.69
C PHE A 107 -14.96 7.68 10.63
N THR A 108 -16.10 8.15 10.11
CA THR A 108 -17.13 8.82 10.90
C THR A 108 -17.74 7.87 11.92
N LYS A 109 -18.37 8.43 12.97
CA LYS A 109 -19.04 7.62 14.01
C LYS A 109 -20.29 6.90 13.50
N SER A 110 -20.74 7.17 12.27
CA SER A 110 -21.90 6.53 11.66
C SER A 110 -21.67 5.08 11.24
N VAL A 111 -20.41 4.66 11.15
CA VAL A 111 -20.02 3.28 10.79
C VAL A 111 -19.18 2.64 11.88
N LYS A 112 -19.13 1.30 11.88
CA LYS A 112 -18.27 0.55 12.80
C LYS A 112 -16.81 0.76 12.43
N SER A 113 -15.98 1.14 13.39
CA SER A 113 -14.53 1.26 13.21
C SER A 113 -13.83 0.26 14.16
N PRO A 114 -12.84 -0.52 13.66
CA PRO A 114 -12.30 -0.51 12.30
C PRO A 114 -13.24 -1.10 11.23
N HIS A 115 -13.03 -0.70 9.97
CA HIS A 115 -13.57 -1.37 8.79
C HIS A 115 -12.83 -2.72 8.64
N VAL A 116 -13.46 -3.82 9.01
CA VAL A 116 -12.91 -5.18 8.95
C VAL A 116 -13.84 -6.06 8.14
N GLY A 117 -13.31 -6.62 7.06
CA GLY A 117 -14.06 -7.55 6.22
C GLY A 117 -13.89 -7.29 4.73
N TRP A 118 -14.73 -7.97 3.97
CA TRP A 118 -14.76 -7.86 2.51
C TRP A 118 -15.65 -6.71 2.08
N ASN A 119 -15.16 -5.88 1.15
CA ASN A 119 -15.94 -4.81 0.55
C ASN A 119 -15.57 -4.68 -0.92
N SER A 120 -16.48 -4.08 -1.70
CA SER A 120 -16.36 -3.98 -3.14
C SER A 120 -15.58 -2.74 -3.57
N LEU A 121 -14.88 -2.87 -4.69
CA LEU A 121 -14.15 -1.79 -5.34
C LEU A 121 -14.99 -1.16 -6.45
N THR A 122 -14.89 0.16 -6.60
CA THR A 122 -15.24 0.89 -7.83
C THR A 122 -13.94 1.28 -8.52
N CYS A 123 -13.59 0.56 -9.61
CA CYS A 123 -12.32 0.72 -10.30
C CYS A 123 -12.43 1.68 -11.49
N HIS A 124 -11.32 2.35 -11.82
CA HIS A 124 -11.11 3.03 -13.11
C HIS A 124 -10.36 2.10 -14.07
N ASP A 125 -10.75 2.09 -15.33
CA ASP A 125 -10.31 1.09 -16.33
C ASP A 125 -8.85 1.21 -16.77
N GLU A 126 -8.17 2.33 -16.50
CA GLU A 126 -6.81 2.62 -16.98
C GLU A 126 -5.68 2.18 -16.04
N SER A 127 -5.99 1.56 -14.89
CA SER A 127 -4.98 1.16 -13.92
C SER A 127 -4.17 -0.05 -14.41
N ARG A 128 -2.84 0.07 -14.39
CA ARG A 128 -1.91 -1.05 -14.66
C ARG A 128 -1.94 -2.07 -13.53
N LEU A 129 -2.00 -1.56 -12.27
CA LEU A 129 -2.04 -2.41 -11.08
C LEU A 129 -3.32 -3.25 -11.02
N LEU A 130 -4.46 -2.67 -11.42
CA LEU A 130 -5.77 -3.33 -11.34
C LEU A 130 -6.16 -4.07 -12.62
N ARG A 131 -5.23 -4.30 -13.55
CA ARG A 131 -5.52 -5.01 -14.80
C ARG A 131 -6.18 -6.36 -14.53
N GLY A 132 -7.40 -6.57 -15.09
CA GLY A 132 -8.19 -7.79 -14.90
C GLY A 132 -9.01 -7.84 -13.60
N ILE A 133 -8.97 -6.79 -12.78
CA ILE A 133 -9.81 -6.61 -11.59
C ILE A 133 -10.92 -5.62 -11.96
N ARG A 134 -12.18 -6.05 -11.86
CA ARG A 134 -13.34 -5.26 -12.30
C ARG A 134 -14.02 -4.55 -11.14
N SER A 135 -14.73 -3.46 -11.41
CA SER A 135 -15.66 -2.86 -10.46
C SER A 135 -16.65 -3.90 -9.93
N GLY A 136 -16.99 -3.82 -8.66
CA GLY A 136 -17.76 -4.83 -7.94
C GLY A 136 -16.94 -5.98 -7.37
N SER A 137 -15.63 -6.06 -7.65
CA SER A 137 -14.74 -7.06 -7.05
C SER A 137 -14.58 -6.83 -5.55
N PHE A 138 -14.65 -7.90 -4.76
CA PHE A 138 -14.50 -7.85 -3.30
C PHE A 138 -13.06 -8.12 -2.88
N VAL A 139 -12.55 -7.28 -1.98
CA VAL A 139 -11.22 -7.40 -1.37
C VAL A 139 -11.30 -7.21 0.16
N TYR A 140 -10.28 -7.64 0.89
CA TYR A 140 -10.29 -7.64 2.35
C TYR A 140 -9.65 -6.39 2.93
N PHE A 141 -10.40 -5.70 3.79
CA PHE A 141 -9.97 -4.49 4.50
C PHE A 141 -9.82 -4.77 6.00
N THR A 142 -8.91 -4.05 6.65
CA THR A 142 -8.80 -3.94 8.11
C THR A 142 -8.08 -2.65 8.48
N HIS A 143 -8.84 -1.56 8.66
CA HIS A 143 -8.28 -0.23 8.96
C HIS A 143 -9.34 0.68 9.62
N SER A 144 -8.88 1.67 10.38
CA SER A 144 -9.72 2.70 11.01
C SER A 144 -9.57 4.07 10.36
N TYR A 145 -8.49 4.26 9.59
CA TYR A 145 -8.17 5.48 8.87
C TYR A 145 -8.01 5.16 7.39
N SER A 146 -8.37 6.11 6.55
CA SER A 146 -8.33 5.94 5.10
C SER A 146 -7.83 7.21 4.40
N ALA A 147 -7.18 7.01 3.27
CA ALA A 147 -6.74 8.09 2.41
C ALA A 147 -7.93 8.76 1.69
N PRO A 148 -7.93 10.09 1.54
CA PRO A 148 -8.97 10.79 0.78
C PRO A 148 -8.96 10.37 -0.69
N VAL A 149 -10.07 10.60 -1.38
CA VAL A 149 -10.12 10.48 -2.85
C VAL A 149 -9.32 11.64 -3.43
N VAL A 150 -8.34 11.30 -4.27
CA VAL A 150 -7.45 12.25 -4.96
C VAL A 150 -7.45 12.00 -6.47
N LYS A 151 -6.81 12.86 -7.25
CA LYS A 151 -6.71 12.69 -8.72
C LYS A 151 -6.10 11.35 -9.12
N GLN A 152 -5.18 10.83 -8.32
CA GLN A 152 -4.45 9.58 -8.55
C GLN A 152 -5.21 8.33 -8.09
N THR A 153 -6.45 8.49 -7.57
CA THR A 153 -7.28 7.36 -7.15
C THR A 153 -7.71 6.54 -8.36
N VAL A 154 -7.31 5.28 -8.40
CA VAL A 154 -7.69 4.32 -9.47
C VAL A 154 -8.72 3.30 -9.02
N ALA A 155 -8.96 3.17 -7.71
CA ALA A 155 -10.11 2.47 -7.17
C ALA A 155 -10.61 3.17 -5.91
N ARG A 156 -11.93 3.21 -5.77
CA ARG A 156 -12.64 3.72 -4.58
C ARG A 156 -13.35 2.59 -3.86
N CYS A 157 -13.60 2.80 -2.60
CA CYS A 157 -14.49 1.98 -1.79
C CYS A 157 -15.37 2.89 -0.94
N GLU A 158 -16.62 2.47 -0.71
CA GLU A 158 -17.58 3.17 0.14
C GLU A 158 -17.68 2.49 1.51
N TYR A 159 -17.41 3.24 2.57
CA TYR A 159 -17.61 2.79 3.96
C TYR A 159 -17.79 4.01 4.87
N GLY A 160 -19.02 4.47 5.00
CA GLY A 160 -19.33 5.72 5.73
C GLY A 160 -18.77 6.98 5.07
N GLY A 161 -18.54 6.91 3.79
CA GLY A 161 -17.94 7.86 2.88
C GLY A 161 -16.98 7.20 1.92
N GLU A 162 -16.80 7.80 0.75
CA GLU A 162 -15.83 7.31 -0.24
C GLU A 162 -14.38 7.58 0.19
N PHE A 163 -13.51 6.61 -0.06
CA PHE A 163 -12.06 6.74 0.15
C PHE A 163 -11.26 6.09 -0.98
N SER A 164 -9.99 6.44 -1.09
CA SER A 164 -9.06 5.80 -2.02
C SER A 164 -8.77 4.36 -1.57
N ALA A 165 -9.30 3.38 -2.29
CA ALA A 165 -8.98 1.97 -2.09
C ALA A 165 -7.67 1.59 -2.81
N ALA A 166 -7.36 2.26 -3.93
CA ALA A 166 -6.07 2.18 -4.61
C ALA A 166 -5.71 3.50 -5.26
N VAL A 167 -4.41 3.79 -5.29
CA VAL A 167 -3.81 4.95 -5.97
C VAL A 167 -2.71 4.48 -6.92
N GLU A 168 -2.55 5.20 -8.04
CA GLU A 168 -1.51 4.93 -9.02
C GLU A 168 -1.05 6.23 -9.68
N GLN A 169 0.26 6.42 -9.76
CA GLN A 169 0.91 7.48 -10.54
C GLN A 169 2.33 7.06 -10.88
N ASP A 170 2.69 7.08 -12.15
CA ASP A 170 4.03 6.75 -12.65
C ASP A 170 4.55 5.41 -12.09
N ASN A 171 5.57 5.42 -11.25
CA ASN A 171 6.13 4.25 -10.57
C ASN A 171 5.56 4.03 -9.14
N LEU A 172 4.56 4.82 -8.74
CA LEU A 172 3.94 4.77 -7.41
C LEU A 172 2.60 4.04 -7.44
N PHE A 173 2.45 3.07 -6.56
CA PHE A 173 1.25 2.26 -6.39
C PHE A 173 0.91 2.15 -4.91
N GLY A 174 -0.36 2.19 -4.58
CA GLY A 174 -0.82 1.99 -3.21
C GLY A 174 -2.18 1.31 -3.17
N VAL A 175 -2.39 0.44 -2.18
CA VAL A 175 -3.69 -0.20 -1.91
C VAL A 175 -4.00 -0.15 -0.42
N GLN A 176 -5.24 0.23 -0.08
CA GLN A 176 -5.71 0.28 1.31
C GLN A 176 -6.09 -1.11 1.84
N PHE A 177 -6.54 -1.99 0.97
CA PHE A 177 -6.85 -3.38 1.30
C PHE A 177 -5.60 -4.25 1.38
N HIS A 178 -5.76 -5.47 1.87
CA HIS A 178 -4.69 -6.44 2.01
C HIS A 178 -4.74 -7.45 0.85
N PRO A 179 -3.90 -7.30 -0.20
CA PRO A 179 -3.89 -8.25 -1.31
C PRO A 179 -3.54 -9.67 -0.84
N GLU A 180 -2.65 -9.82 0.15
CA GLU A 180 -2.25 -11.11 0.72
C GLU A 180 -3.40 -11.83 1.48
N LYS A 181 -4.54 -11.13 1.70
CA LYS A 181 -5.76 -11.65 2.31
C LYS A 181 -6.98 -11.63 1.39
N SER A 182 -6.80 -11.16 0.16
CA SER A 182 -7.90 -10.93 -0.79
C SER A 182 -8.06 -12.07 -1.81
N GLY A 183 -7.57 -13.27 -1.49
CA GLY A 183 -7.75 -14.47 -2.32
C GLY A 183 -7.16 -14.33 -3.72
N ALA A 184 -7.85 -14.85 -4.72
CA ALA A 184 -7.39 -14.85 -6.11
C ALA A 184 -7.21 -13.43 -6.68
N LEU A 185 -8.07 -12.47 -6.29
CA LEU A 185 -7.96 -11.08 -6.74
C LEU A 185 -6.72 -10.38 -6.16
N GLY A 186 -6.41 -10.66 -4.90
CA GLY A 186 -5.20 -10.14 -4.28
C GLY A 186 -3.92 -10.73 -4.91
N LEU A 187 -3.92 -12.03 -5.22
CA LEU A 187 -2.83 -12.66 -5.96
C LEU A 187 -2.68 -12.06 -7.36
N LYS A 188 -3.80 -11.80 -8.05
CA LYS A 188 -3.78 -11.15 -9.38
C LYS A 188 -3.18 -9.76 -9.32
N LEU A 189 -3.49 -8.96 -8.30
CA LEU A 189 -2.89 -7.65 -8.09
C LEU A 189 -1.38 -7.73 -7.87
N LEU A 190 -0.92 -8.65 -7.01
CA LEU A 190 0.51 -8.85 -6.76
C LEU A 190 1.23 -9.36 -8.03
N GLU A 191 0.60 -10.27 -8.81
CA GLU A 191 1.10 -10.71 -10.10
C GLU A 191 1.27 -9.53 -11.06
N ASN A 192 0.24 -8.67 -11.18
CA ASN A 192 0.31 -7.47 -12.00
C ASN A 192 1.51 -6.61 -11.60
N PHE A 193 1.68 -6.31 -10.30
CA PHE A 193 2.82 -5.54 -9.80
C PHE A 193 4.16 -6.22 -10.12
N CYS A 194 4.27 -7.53 -9.95
CA CYS A 194 5.48 -8.28 -10.29
C CYS A 194 5.82 -8.18 -11.78
N CYS A 195 4.81 -8.17 -12.66
CA CYS A 195 4.98 -8.14 -14.12
C CYS A 195 5.17 -6.72 -14.69
N LEU A 196 4.91 -5.64 -13.92
CA LEU A 196 5.19 -4.29 -14.39
C LEU A 196 6.68 -4.12 -14.67
N SER A 197 7.01 -3.41 -15.74
CA SER A 197 8.36 -2.92 -16.05
C SER A 197 8.47 -1.42 -15.74
N CYS A 198 9.65 -1.00 -15.33
CA CYS A 198 10.01 0.41 -15.18
C CYS A 198 10.05 1.09 -16.53
#